data_66a45fb3cfb0fbd7084c8f9d74a4e3c4
#
_entry.id   66a45fb3cfb0fbd7084c8f9d74a4e3c4
#
_cell.length_a   1.000
_cell.length_b   1.000
_cell.length_c   1.000
_cell.angle_alpha   90.00
_cell.angle_beta   90.00
_cell.angle_gamma   90.00
#
_symmetry.space_group_name_H-M   'P 1'
#
loop_
_entity.id
_entity.type
_entity.pdbx_description
1 polymer ?
#
loop_
_entity_poly.entity_id
_entity_poly.type
_entity_poly.pdbx_seq_one_letter_code
_entity_poly.pdbx_strand_id
1 'polypeptide(L)'
;MDMAGNGRPAGSEAQTGGQRRLLDREFVTNAISRSAENRTDRRRFMRSAGLAGLGAVGAAAVLGTGVASAATSKEDGDAGGISDSAILNFALNLEYLEANFYSFAVHGVAIPGSLMSGTGTQGGISGGTQVPFKSKGIRQLAQEIAGDELAHVAFLRSALGSAAVSQPAIDLVKSFTAAAQAAGVVPAGTAFDPFANEEFFLLGAFIFEDVGVTAYKGAAPLISSKTYLDAAAGILSTEAYHASAVRTRIYDLGLSSLANKISAARGALDDGKDQGVTTNGVENIVPANQFGQVFGRTPGEVLNIVYLTPKVATSGGFYPNGVNGVLNTSATGGAMPAGPPQTGGGGTAGVQDKGLLIGGAGALAAAAVAGGIAARRRQPAPPGGQDEMPA
;
A
#
# COMPACT_ATOMS: atom_id res chain seq x y z
N MET A 1 -59.92 10.56 39.39
CA MET A 1 -59.52 11.84 38.87
C MET A 1 -58.01 11.66 38.78
N ASP A 2 -57.50 11.19 37.63
CA ASP A 2 -56.94 11.92 36.52
C ASP A 2 -55.45 12.30 36.81
N MET A 3 -54.44 11.99 36.12
CA MET A 3 -54.27 11.81 34.68
C MET A 3 -52.97 11.06 34.37
N ALA A 4 -53.03 10.24 33.35
CA ALA A 4 -51.86 9.61 32.74
C ALA A 4 -51.00 10.63 31.99
N GLY A 5 -49.69 10.53 32.11
CA GLY A 5 -48.67 11.25 31.32
C GLY A 5 -47.76 10.29 30.61
N ASN A 6 -48.08 9.98 29.36
CA ASN A 6 -47.23 9.23 28.43
C ASN A 6 -46.01 10.05 28.03
N GLY A 7 -44.80 9.67 28.48
CA GLY A 7 -43.52 10.15 27.99
C GLY A 7 -42.89 9.09 27.08
N ARG A 8 -42.95 9.27 25.76
CA ARG A 8 -42.18 8.52 24.77
C ARG A 8 -40.67 8.88 24.91
N PRO A 9 -39.76 7.93 24.83
CA PRO A 9 -38.34 8.27 24.67
C PRO A 9 -38.08 8.64 23.21
N ALA A 10 -37.71 9.90 22.97
CA ALA A 10 -37.11 10.35 21.75
C ALA A 10 -35.59 10.05 21.82
N GLY A 11 -35.05 9.33 20.85
CA GLY A 11 -33.60 9.27 20.71
C GLY A 11 -33.01 7.99 20.13
N SER A 12 -33.39 7.56 18.95
CA SER A 12 -32.65 6.50 18.24
C SER A 12 -32.47 6.70 16.73
N GLU A 13 -32.77 7.88 16.19
CA GLU A 13 -32.66 8.09 14.74
C GLU A 13 -31.42 8.91 14.25
N ALA A 14 -30.59 9.42 15.15
CA ALA A 14 -29.49 10.30 14.77
C ALA A 14 -28.13 9.58 14.47
N GLN A 15 -27.98 8.29 14.79
CA GLN A 15 -26.70 7.58 14.61
C GLN A 15 -26.56 6.76 13.32
N THR A 16 -27.67 6.48 12.62
CA THR A 16 -27.61 5.70 11.36
C THR A 16 -27.32 6.52 10.11
N GLY A 17 -27.45 7.85 10.17
CA GLY A 17 -27.21 8.74 9.03
C GLY A 17 -25.74 9.00 8.69
N GLY A 18 -24.84 8.93 9.67
CA GLY A 18 -23.41 9.20 9.49
C GLY A 18 -22.64 8.06 8.84
N GLN A 19 -22.98 6.83 9.16
CA GLN A 19 -22.31 5.63 8.62
C GLN A 19 -22.67 5.32 7.15
N ARG A 20 -23.87 5.73 6.69
CA ARG A 20 -24.26 5.54 5.28
C ARG A 20 -23.56 6.49 4.31
N ARG A 21 -23.09 7.67 4.75
CA ARG A 21 -22.40 8.65 3.89
C ARG A 21 -20.98 8.24 3.51
N LEU A 22 -20.30 7.43 4.34
CA LEU A 22 -18.93 6.99 4.05
C LEU A 22 -18.86 5.89 2.98
N LEU A 23 -19.97 5.26 2.65
CA LEU A 23 -20.03 4.10 1.76
C LEU A 23 -20.93 4.32 0.54
N ASP A 24 -21.38 5.55 0.26
CA ASP A 24 -22.22 5.83 -0.88
C ASP A 24 -21.39 6.09 -2.16
N ARG A 25 -22.08 6.03 -3.29
CA ARG A 25 -21.51 6.18 -4.62
C ARG A 25 -20.81 7.55 -4.80
N GLU A 26 -21.20 8.53 -4.04
CA GLU A 26 -20.67 9.90 -4.09
C GLU A 26 -19.29 9.97 -3.41
N PHE A 27 -19.06 9.26 -2.32
CA PHE A 27 -17.76 9.13 -1.67
C PHE A 27 -16.73 8.46 -2.61
N VAL A 28 -17.11 7.33 -3.24
CA VAL A 28 -16.25 6.62 -4.20
C VAL A 28 -15.93 7.52 -5.40
N THR A 29 -16.93 8.23 -5.95
CA THR A 29 -16.74 9.17 -7.06
C THR A 29 -15.84 10.34 -6.66
N ASN A 30 -15.97 10.84 -5.44
CA ASN A 30 -15.14 11.93 -4.92
C ASN A 30 -13.71 11.49 -4.60
N ALA A 31 -13.50 10.24 -4.14
CA ALA A 31 -12.16 9.67 -3.95
C ALA A 31 -11.45 9.49 -5.29
N ILE A 32 -12.11 8.92 -6.29
CA ILE A 32 -11.61 8.82 -7.66
C ILE A 32 -11.32 10.22 -8.26
N SER A 33 -12.15 11.22 -7.94
CA SER A 33 -11.98 12.58 -8.43
C SER A 33 -10.81 13.32 -7.79
N ARG A 34 -10.43 12.98 -6.57
CA ARG A 34 -9.29 13.58 -5.86
C ARG A 34 -7.95 12.97 -6.27
N SER A 35 -7.93 11.69 -6.64
CA SER A 35 -6.70 11.02 -7.08
C SER A 35 -6.20 11.46 -8.46
N ALA A 36 -6.99 12.22 -9.23
CA ALA A 36 -6.60 12.76 -10.53
C ALA A 36 -6.45 14.28 -10.47
N GLU A 37 -5.30 14.77 -10.04
CA GLU A 37 -5.03 16.22 -9.88
C GLU A 37 -5.00 16.99 -11.20
N ASN A 38 -4.78 16.34 -12.34
CA ASN A 38 -4.72 16.97 -13.63
C ASN A 38 -5.95 16.67 -14.49
N ARG A 39 -6.72 17.72 -14.87
CA ARG A 39 -7.93 17.61 -15.71
C ARG A 39 -7.70 16.92 -17.06
N THR A 40 -6.49 17.01 -17.60
CA THR A 40 -6.13 16.41 -18.89
C THR A 40 -5.88 14.91 -18.75
N ASP A 41 -5.20 14.50 -17.70
CA ASP A 41 -4.88 13.10 -17.41
C ASP A 41 -6.13 12.34 -16.95
N ARG A 42 -6.99 12.98 -16.16
CA ARG A 42 -8.31 12.48 -15.81
C ARG A 42 -9.19 12.18 -17.03
N ARG A 43 -9.19 13.04 -18.05
CA ARG A 43 -9.93 12.79 -19.29
C ARG A 43 -9.33 11.65 -20.11
N ARG A 44 -8.00 11.54 -20.14
CA ARG A 44 -7.29 10.42 -20.79
C ARG A 44 -7.55 9.12 -20.07
N PHE A 45 -7.44 9.10 -18.74
CA PHE A 45 -7.75 7.95 -17.90
C PHE A 45 -9.20 7.47 -18.08
N MET A 46 -10.17 8.36 -17.98
CA MET A 46 -11.59 8.02 -18.17
C MET A 46 -11.91 7.58 -19.61
N ARG A 47 -11.17 8.02 -20.61
CA ARG A 47 -11.32 7.54 -21.99
C ARG A 47 -10.72 6.14 -22.17
N SER A 48 -9.56 5.84 -21.59
CA SER A 48 -8.95 4.51 -21.66
C SER A 48 -9.75 3.48 -20.85
N ALA A 49 -10.24 3.84 -19.67
CA ALA A 49 -11.11 2.98 -18.85
C ALA A 49 -12.53 2.80 -19.50
N GLY A 50 -13.07 3.83 -20.15
CA GLY A 50 -14.37 3.76 -20.82
C GLY A 50 -14.35 2.98 -22.16
N LEU A 51 -13.22 2.95 -22.87
CA LEU A 51 -13.08 2.20 -24.11
C LEU A 51 -12.94 0.69 -23.90
N ALA A 52 -12.44 0.26 -22.74
CA ALA A 52 -12.38 -1.16 -22.38
C ALA A 52 -13.74 -1.73 -21.94
N GLY A 53 -14.72 -0.89 -21.60
CA GLY A 53 -16.04 -1.29 -21.07
C GLY A 53 -17.19 -1.33 -22.10
N LEU A 54 -17.00 -0.94 -23.36
CA LEU A 54 -18.06 -0.83 -24.37
C LEU A 54 -17.92 -1.82 -25.55
N GLY A 55 -17.46 -3.00 -25.29
CA GLY A 55 -17.45 -4.12 -26.25
C GLY A 55 -18.53 -5.14 -25.96
N ALA A 56 -19.79 -4.87 -26.22
CA ALA A 56 -20.86 -5.77 -26.65
C ALA A 56 -22.23 -5.33 -26.11
N VAL A 57 -22.99 -4.52 -26.87
CA VAL A 57 -24.45 -4.73 -27.15
C VAL A 57 -24.86 -3.80 -28.30
N GLY A 58 -25.34 -4.40 -29.40
CA GLY A 58 -26.40 -3.87 -30.24
C GLY A 58 -26.01 -2.87 -31.35
N ALA A 59 -25.59 -3.40 -32.50
CA ALA A 59 -25.63 -2.69 -33.77
C ALA A 59 -27.03 -2.74 -34.38
N ALA A 60 -27.61 -1.58 -34.70
CA ALA A 60 -28.60 -1.42 -35.73
C ALA A 60 -28.41 -0.08 -36.43
N ALA A 61 -27.96 -0.19 -37.66
CA ALA A 61 -28.11 0.63 -38.85
C ALA A 61 -28.26 2.18 -38.73
N VAL A 62 -27.28 2.90 -39.33
CA VAL A 62 -27.59 3.88 -40.39
C VAL A 62 -26.42 3.94 -41.39
N LEU A 63 -26.73 3.81 -42.67
CA LEU A 63 -25.84 3.92 -43.82
C LEU A 63 -25.33 5.34 -44.01
N GLY A 64 -24.03 5.51 -44.06
CA GLY A 64 -23.39 6.77 -44.44
C GLY A 64 -21.91 6.50 -44.81
N THR A 65 -21.63 6.60 -46.13
CA THR A 65 -20.33 6.36 -46.76
C THR A 65 -19.26 7.29 -46.24
N GLY A 66 -18.25 6.77 -45.53
CA GLY A 66 -17.04 7.46 -45.14
C GLY A 66 -16.01 6.47 -44.67
N VAL A 67 -14.90 6.35 -45.38
CA VAL A 67 -13.78 5.45 -45.12
C VAL A 67 -13.33 5.55 -43.65
N ALA A 68 -13.82 4.65 -42.82
CA ALA A 68 -13.29 4.46 -41.50
C ALA A 68 -11.97 3.70 -41.64
N SER A 69 -10.85 4.40 -41.50
CA SER A 69 -9.59 3.75 -41.10
C SER A 69 -9.83 3.10 -39.76
N ALA A 70 -9.98 1.78 -39.80
CA ALA A 70 -9.87 0.95 -38.60
C ALA A 70 -8.46 1.15 -38.06
N ALA A 71 -8.33 2.00 -37.05
CA ALA A 71 -7.19 1.93 -36.16
C ALA A 71 -7.33 0.59 -35.42
N THR A 72 -6.76 -0.45 -36.02
CA THR A 72 -6.37 -1.64 -35.28
C THR A 72 -5.45 -1.14 -34.18
N SER A 73 -5.95 -1.07 -32.95
CA SER A 73 -5.09 -1.10 -31.78
C SER A 73 -4.24 -2.36 -31.94
N LYS A 74 -3.00 -2.17 -32.36
CA LYS A 74 -1.98 -3.16 -32.11
C LYS A 74 -2.01 -3.36 -30.61
N GLU A 75 -2.55 -4.49 -30.15
CA GLU A 75 -2.05 -5.12 -28.97
C GLU A 75 -0.57 -5.34 -29.30
N ASP A 76 0.30 -4.52 -28.71
CA ASP A 76 1.71 -4.80 -28.70
C ASP A 76 1.85 -6.13 -27.96
N GLY A 77 1.91 -7.20 -28.76
CA GLY A 77 2.14 -8.55 -28.30
C GLY A 77 3.52 -8.57 -27.68
N ASP A 78 3.56 -8.38 -26.37
CA ASP A 78 4.74 -8.64 -25.57
C ASP A 78 4.95 -10.15 -25.56
N ALA A 79 6.00 -10.58 -26.24
CA ALA A 79 6.43 -11.96 -26.28
C ALA A 79 6.89 -12.37 -24.86
N GLY A 80 5.97 -12.74 -23.97
CA GLY A 80 6.24 -13.38 -22.69
C GLY A 80 6.31 -12.47 -21.46
N GLY A 81 5.92 -11.19 -21.53
CA GLY A 81 5.86 -10.28 -20.39
C GLY A 81 4.57 -10.38 -19.55
N ILE A 82 4.63 -9.97 -18.30
CA ILE A 82 3.45 -9.86 -17.41
C ILE A 82 2.64 -8.64 -17.86
N SER A 83 1.34 -8.81 -18.13
CA SER A 83 0.47 -7.69 -18.56
C SER A 83 0.18 -6.72 -17.39
N ASP A 84 -0.05 -5.45 -17.71
CA ASP A 84 -0.46 -4.44 -16.71
C ASP A 84 -1.72 -4.87 -15.95
N SER A 85 -2.69 -5.51 -16.65
CA SER A 85 -3.89 -6.04 -16.02
C SER A 85 -3.58 -7.14 -15.00
N ALA A 86 -2.59 -7.99 -15.25
CA ALA A 86 -2.15 -9.00 -14.29
C ALA A 86 -1.53 -8.36 -13.03
N ILE A 87 -0.73 -7.31 -13.21
CA ILE A 87 -0.09 -6.56 -12.11
C ILE A 87 -1.14 -5.84 -11.27
N LEU A 88 -2.07 -5.14 -11.91
CA LEU A 88 -3.15 -4.41 -11.21
C LEU A 88 -4.11 -5.37 -10.48
N ASN A 89 -4.39 -6.55 -11.03
CA ASN A 89 -5.17 -7.58 -10.36
C ASN A 89 -4.43 -8.19 -9.16
N PHE A 90 -3.12 -8.33 -9.26
CA PHE A 90 -2.29 -8.73 -8.13
C PHE A 90 -2.40 -7.69 -7.00
N ALA A 91 -2.20 -6.41 -7.29
CA ALA A 91 -2.37 -5.33 -6.34
C ALA A 91 -3.80 -5.33 -5.73
N LEU A 92 -4.84 -5.49 -6.55
CA LEU A 92 -6.23 -5.54 -6.07
C LEU A 92 -6.49 -6.65 -5.04
N ASN A 93 -5.82 -7.80 -5.12
CA ASN A 93 -5.94 -8.81 -4.06
C ASN A 93 -5.36 -8.32 -2.73
N LEU A 94 -4.23 -7.59 -2.76
CA LEU A 94 -3.60 -7.05 -1.55
C LEU A 94 -4.49 -5.97 -0.94
N GLU A 95 -5.00 -5.06 -1.76
CA GLU A 95 -5.93 -4.01 -1.32
C GLU A 95 -7.22 -4.59 -0.70
N TYR A 96 -7.74 -5.72 -1.20
CA TYR A 96 -8.86 -6.39 -0.55
C TYR A 96 -8.53 -6.85 0.87
N LEU A 97 -7.31 -7.30 1.13
CA LEU A 97 -6.88 -7.71 2.48
C LEU A 97 -6.78 -6.50 3.40
N GLU A 98 -6.10 -5.45 2.97
CA GLU A 98 -5.86 -4.24 3.75
C GLU A 98 -7.17 -3.48 3.99
N ALA A 99 -7.97 -3.23 2.96
CA ALA A 99 -9.26 -2.56 3.08
C ALA A 99 -10.22 -3.29 4.05
N ASN A 100 -10.24 -4.63 4.04
CA ASN A 100 -11.07 -5.38 4.99
C ASN A 100 -10.51 -5.34 6.40
N PHE A 101 -9.19 -5.46 6.58
CA PHE A 101 -8.56 -5.34 7.88
C PHE A 101 -8.90 -4.00 8.54
N TYR A 102 -8.70 -2.89 7.82
CA TYR A 102 -9.00 -1.56 8.34
C TYR A 102 -10.50 -1.30 8.48
N SER A 103 -11.33 -1.80 7.56
CA SER A 103 -12.79 -1.66 7.67
C SER A 103 -13.32 -2.35 8.93
N PHE A 104 -12.86 -3.56 9.22
CA PHE A 104 -13.22 -4.22 10.47
C PHE A 104 -12.69 -3.47 11.69
N ALA A 105 -11.43 -3.05 11.69
CA ALA A 105 -10.83 -2.33 12.81
C ALA A 105 -11.61 -1.06 13.17
N VAL A 106 -12.06 -0.30 12.17
CA VAL A 106 -12.73 0.99 12.36
C VAL A 106 -14.24 0.86 12.50
N HIS A 107 -14.87 -0.02 11.70
CA HIS A 107 -16.33 -0.08 11.54
C HIS A 107 -16.94 -1.39 12.06
N GLY A 108 -16.13 -2.44 12.31
CA GLY A 108 -16.59 -3.76 12.72
C GLY A 108 -17.29 -4.55 11.61
N VAL A 109 -17.14 -4.13 10.36
CA VAL A 109 -17.77 -4.75 9.18
C VAL A 109 -16.78 -4.81 8.00
N ALA A 110 -17.03 -5.73 7.06
CA ALA A 110 -16.29 -5.81 5.81
C ALA A 110 -16.56 -4.61 4.89
N ILE A 111 -15.74 -4.44 3.86
CA ILE A 111 -15.98 -3.48 2.79
C ILE A 111 -17.32 -3.78 2.06
N PRO A 112 -17.89 -2.81 1.31
CA PRO A 112 -19.16 -3.03 0.60
C PRO A 112 -19.09 -4.21 -0.39
N GLY A 113 -20.10 -5.10 -0.36
CA GLY A 113 -20.19 -6.26 -1.25
C GLY A 113 -20.15 -5.91 -2.74
N SER A 114 -20.58 -4.70 -3.13
CA SER A 114 -20.48 -4.20 -4.49
C SER A 114 -19.04 -4.05 -5.00
N LEU A 115 -18.07 -4.01 -4.11
CA LEU A 115 -16.65 -3.95 -4.44
C LEU A 115 -15.97 -5.33 -4.44
N MET A 116 -16.65 -6.40 -4.03
CA MET A 116 -16.05 -7.72 -3.85
C MET A 116 -16.19 -8.65 -5.07
N SER A 117 -17.13 -8.37 -5.97
CA SER A 117 -17.41 -9.22 -7.15
C SER A 117 -16.37 -9.02 -8.28
N GLY A 118 -16.23 -10.01 -9.15
CA GLY A 118 -15.31 -9.93 -10.30
C GLY A 118 -15.04 -11.29 -10.93
N THR A 119 -13.92 -11.42 -11.62
CA THR A 119 -13.45 -12.68 -12.20
C THR A 119 -12.78 -13.54 -11.12
N GLY A 120 -12.72 -14.84 -11.33
CA GLY A 120 -12.17 -15.80 -10.36
C GLY A 120 -13.18 -16.19 -9.28
N THR A 121 -12.68 -16.66 -8.14
CA THR A 121 -13.52 -17.19 -7.05
C THR A 121 -13.69 -16.13 -5.97
N GLN A 122 -14.92 -15.68 -5.78
CA GLN A 122 -15.23 -14.80 -4.64
C GLN A 122 -15.23 -15.61 -3.34
N GLY A 123 -14.49 -15.14 -2.34
CA GLY A 123 -14.38 -15.74 -1.02
C GLY A 123 -14.96 -14.88 0.09
N GLY A 124 -15.23 -15.52 1.23
CA GLY A 124 -15.61 -14.85 2.48
C GLY A 124 -14.40 -14.41 3.30
N ILE A 125 -14.68 -13.73 4.40
CA ILE A 125 -13.67 -13.28 5.36
C ILE A 125 -13.91 -14.01 6.69
N SER A 126 -12.85 -14.57 7.25
CA SER A 126 -12.86 -15.15 8.60
C SER A 126 -12.29 -14.15 9.60
N GLY A 127 -13.05 -13.82 10.63
CA GLY A 127 -12.66 -12.90 11.69
C GLY A 127 -12.89 -11.43 11.35
N GLY A 128 -12.26 -10.58 12.16
CA GLY A 128 -12.44 -9.14 12.09
C GLY A 128 -13.52 -8.64 13.05
N THR A 129 -13.15 -7.72 13.92
CA THR A 129 -14.06 -7.01 14.84
C THR A 129 -13.60 -5.56 14.96
N GLN A 130 -14.44 -4.71 15.53
CA GLN A 130 -14.05 -3.33 15.78
C GLN A 130 -13.02 -3.25 16.91
N VAL A 131 -11.94 -2.51 16.68
CA VAL A 131 -10.91 -2.25 17.69
C VAL A 131 -11.42 -1.26 18.73
N PRO A 132 -11.29 -1.55 20.04
CA PRO A 132 -11.65 -0.61 21.09
C PRO A 132 -10.57 0.48 21.27
N PHE A 133 -10.44 1.37 20.28
CA PHE A 133 -9.45 2.45 20.31
C PHE A 133 -9.65 3.36 21.51
N LYS A 134 -8.60 3.56 22.29
CA LYS A 134 -8.53 4.50 23.42
C LYS A 134 -7.91 5.83 23.01
N SER A 135 -6.86 5.79 22.19
CA SER A 135 -6.19 6.95 21.65
C SER A 135 -6.98 7.57 20.49
N LYS A 136 -7.32 8.87 20.62
CA LYS A 136 -7.94 9.62 19.52
C LYS A 136 -7.05 9.65 18.29
N GLY A 137 -5.72 9.79 18.47
CA GLY A 137 -4.77 9.89 17.36
C GLY A 137 -4.67 8.59 16.58
N ILE A 138 -4.62 7.42 17.27
CA ILE A 138 -4.56 6.11 16.60
C ILE A 138 -5.88 5.82 15.89
N ARG A 139 -7.02 6.15 16.52
CA ARG A 139 -8.33 6.00 15.88
C ARG A 139 -8.45 6.83 14.60
N GLN A 140 -8.00 8.08 14.62
CA GLN A 140 -8.06 8.95 13.45
C GLN A 140 -7.13 8.46 12.33
N LEU A 141 -5.93 8.00 12.67
CA LEU A 141 -5.02 7.36 11.72
C LEU A 141 -5.68 6.11 11.09
N ALA A 142 -6.24 5.22 11.90
CA ALA A 142 -6.93 4.03 11.39
C ALA A 142 -8.11 4.39 10.46
N GLN A 143 -8.87 5.46 10.78
CA GLN A 143 -9.98 5.94 9.96
C GLN A 143 -9.52 6.53 8.64
N GLU A 144 -8.41 7.26 8.61
CA GLU A 144 -7.79 7.80 7.40
C GLU A 144 -7.34 6.65 6.49
N ILE A 145 -6.53 5.72 7.01
CA ILE A 145 -6.07 4.56 6.25
C ILE A 145 -7.26 3.73 5.73
N ALA A 146 -8.26 3.44 6.55
CA ALA A 146 -9.46 2.70 6.10
C ALA A 146 -10.16 3.38 4.91
N GLY A 147 -10.16 4.70 4.86
CA GLY A 147 -10.71 5.46 3.74
C GLY A 147 -9.86 5.35 2.49
N ASP A 148 -8.55 5.42 2.63
CA ASP A 148 -7.60 5.34 1.52
C ASP A 148 -7.57 3.92 0.92
N GLU A 149 -7.53 2.86 1.74
CA GLU A 149 -7.56 1.47 1.28
C GLU A 149 -8.86 1.14 0.52
N LEU A 150 -10.00 1.64 1.02
CA LEU A 150 -11.26 1.48 0.30
C LEU A 150 -11.23 2.22 -1.05
N ALA A 151 -10.58 3.38 -1.12
CA ALA A 151 -10.41 4.14 -2.35
C ALA A 151 -9.46 3.43 -3.32
N HIS A 152 -8.37 2.80 -2.84
CA HIS A 152 -7.47 1.98 -3.65
C HIS A 152 -8.20 0.80 -4.31
N VAL A 153 -9.02 0.05 -3.55
CA VAL A 153 -9.88 -1.00 -4.10
C VAL A 153 -10.79 -0.46 -5.21
N ALA A 154 -11.50 0.65 -4.93
CA ALA A 154 -12.43 1.24 -5.89
C ALA A 154 -11.71 1.72 -7.16
N PHE A 155 -10.54 2.33 -7.01
CA PHE A 155 -9.71 2.80 -8.09
C PHE A 155 -9.21 1.66 -8.99
N LEU A 156 -8.59 0.63 -8.41
CA LEU A 156 -8.09 -0.53 -9.17
C LEU A 156 -9.20 -1.25 -9.90
N ARG A 157 -10.36 -1.43 -9.26
CA ARG A 157 -11.55 -2.00 -9.90
C ARG A 157 -12.05 -1.15 -11.07
N SER A 158 -12.02 0.18 -10.94
CA SER A 158 -12.37 1.09 -12.03
C SER A 158 -11.39 1.02 -13.19
N ALA A 159 -10.10 0.91 -12.91
CA ALA A 159 -9.05 0.79 -13.91
C ALA A 159 -9.14 -0.54 -14.70
N LEU A 160 -9.45 -1.62 -13.99
CA LEU A 160 -9.56 -2.97 -14.55
C LEU A 160 -10.91 -3.24 -15.25
N GLY A 161 -11.97 -2.52 -14.86
CA GLY A 161 -13.32 -2.73 -15.40
C GLY A 161 -13.79 -4.18 -15.22
N SER A 162 -14.19 -4.83 -16.33
CA SER A 162 -14.66 -6.23 -16.32
C SER A 162 -13.56 -7.26 -16.06
N ALA A 163 -12.29 -6.87 -16.16
CA ALA A 163 -11.15 -7.73 -15.88
C ALA A 163 -10.79 -7.77 -14.37
N ALA A 164 -11.43 -6.95 -13.54
CA ALA A 164 -11.18 -6.94 -12.10
C ALA A 164 -11.48 -8.30 -11.48
N VAL A 165 -10.52 -8.81 -10.70
CA VAL A 165 -10.74 -10.05 -9.93
C VAL A 165 -11.69 -9.82 -8.78
N SER A 166 -12.44 -10.85 -8.39
CA SER A 166 -13.22 -10.85 -7.15
C SER A 166 -12.30 -10.94 -5.93
N GLN A 167 -12.80 -10.47 -4.79
CA GLN A 167 -12.14 -10.65 -3.50
C GLN A 167 -11.94 -12.16 -3.24
N PRO A 168 -10.70 -12.63 -2.95
CA PRO A 168 -10.46 -14.01 -2.55
C PRO A 168 -10.96 -14.28 -1.12
N ALA A 169 -10.89 -15.54 -0.68
CA ALA A 169 -11.08 -15.86 0.74
C ALA A 169 -9.95 -15.26 1.59
N ILE A 170 -10.30 -14.58 2.68
CA ILE A 170 -9.37 -13.89 3.57
C ILE A 170 -9.52 -14.44 4.99
N ASP A 171 -8.40 -14.73 5.66
CA ASP A 171 -8.35 -15.15 7.06
C ASP A 171 -7.65 -14.09 7.91
N LEU A 172 -8.41 -13.44 8.80
CA LEU A 172 -7.92 -12.43 9.75
C LEU A 172 -7.80 -12.97 11.20
N VAL A 173 -7.85 -14.28 11.41
CA VAL A 173 -7.77 -14.90 12.74
C VAL A 173 -6.56 -15.82 12.85
N LYS A 174 -6.60 -16.92 12.10
CA LYS A 174 -5.55 -17.95 12.19
C LYS A 174 -4.25 -17.44 11.61
N SER A 175 -4.33 -16.64 10.55
CA SER A 175 -3.17 -16.09 9.87
C SER A 175 -2.41 -15.10 10.72
N PHE A 176 -3.08 -14.19 11.42
CA PHE A 176 -2.43 -13.29 12.37
C PHE A 176 -1.82 -14.06 13.56
N THR A 177 -2.53 -15.05 14.08
CA THR A 177 -1.97 -15.92 15.14
C THR A 177 -0.72 -16.66 14.66
N ALA A 178 -0.76 -17.25 13.46
CA ALA A 178 0.38 -17.96 12.88
C ALA A 178 1.57 -17.02 12.63
N ALA A 179 1.33 -15.84 12.06
CA ALA A 179 2.36 -14.82 11.83
C ALA A 179 2.99 -14.35 13.14
N ALA A 180 2.19 -14.04 14.16
CA ALA A 180 2.66 -13.57 15.45
C ALA A 180 3.46 -14.64 16.22
N GLN A 181 3.04 -15.90 16.14
CA GLN A 181 3.78 -17.03 16.73
C GLN A 181 5.10 -17.28 15.98
N ALA A 182 5.08 -17.28 14.64
CA ALA A 182 6.28 -17.45 13.82
C ALA A 182 7.30 -16.32 14.07
N ALA A 183 6.83 -15.10 14.27
CA ALA A 183 7.66 -13.97 14.63
C ALA A 183 8.12 -13.98 16.11
N GLY A 184 7.55 -14.82 16.96
CA GLY A 184 7.83 -14.81 18.41
C GLY A 184 7.28 -13.55 19.11
N VAL A 185 6.24 -12.95 18.56
CA VAL A 185 5.47 -11.84 19.19
C VAL A 185 4.65 -12.40 20.35
N VAL A 186 4.05 -13.57 20.14
CA VAL A 186 3.39 -14.35 21.18
C VAL A 186 3.99 -15.76 21.26
N PRO A 187 3.92 -16.45 22.42
CA PRO A 187 4.37 -17.83 22.55
C PRO A 187 3.58 -18.78 21.63
N ALA A 188 4.20 -19.91 21.26
CA ALA A 188 3.52 -20.98 20.55
C ALA A 188 2.25 -21.43 21.29
N GLY A 189 1.15 -21.62 20.57
CA GLY A 189 -0.15 -21.98 21.12
C GLY A 189 -0.95 -20.81 21.69
N THR A 190 -0.40 -19.59 21.74
CA THR A 190 -1.11 -18.38 22.17
C THR A 190 -1.75 -17.69 20.98
N ALA A 191 -3.03 -17.40 21.06
CA ALA A 191 -3.72 -16.62 20.02
C ALA A 191 -3.22 -15.17 20.00
N PHE A 192 -3.18 -14.60 18.80
CA PHE A 192 -2.96 -13.19 18.60
C PHE A 192 -4.15 -12.62 17.81
N ASP A 193 -4.85 -11.67 18.41
CA ASP A 193 -5.97 -10.98 17.80
C ASP A 193 -5.60 -9.49 17.56
N PRO A 194 -5.40 -9.05 16.32
CA PRO A 194 -5.04 -7.67 16.01
C PRO A 194 -6.17 -6.68 16.31
N PHE A 195 -7.38 -7.16 16.57
CA PHE A 195 -8.54 -6.33 16.89
C PHE A 195 -8.77 -6.17 18.41
N ALA A 196 -8.00 -6.87 19.25
CA ALA A 196 -8.19 -6.87 20.72
C ALA A 196 -7.90 -5.51 21.37
N ASN A 197 -6.94 -4.76 20.84
CA ASN A 197 -6.54 -3.44 21.34
C ASN A 197 -5.74 -2.67 20.26
N GLU A 198 -5.47 -1.38 20.53
CA GLU A 198 -4.79 -0.50 19.56
C GLU A 198 -3.31 -0.84 19.35
N GLU A 199 -2.62 -1.42 20.35
CA GLU A 199 -1.24 -1.84 20.22
C GLU A 199 -1.12 -3.05 19.27
N PHE A 200 -2.01 -4.03 19.41
CA PHE A 200 -2.06 -5.20 18.54
C PHE A 200 -2.53 -4.84 17.13
N PHE A 201 -3.46 -3.86 17.03
CA PHE A 201 -3.86 -3.30 15.74
C PHE A 201 -2.67 -2.70 14.99
N LEU A 202 -1.85 -1.89 15.65
CA LEU A 202 -0.65 -1.30 15.03
C LEU A 202 0.35 -2.36 14.59
N LEU A 203 0.56 -3.43 15.36
CA LEU A 203 1.41 -4.55 14.98
C LEU A 203 0.83 -5.32 13.78
N GLY A 204 -0.50 -5.47 13.70
CA GLY A 204 -1.20 -6.03 12.56
C GLY A 204 -1.06 -5.16 11.31
N ALA A 205 -1.28 -3.86 11.43
CA ALA A 205 -1.08 -2.87 10.38
C ALA A 205 0.36 -2.89 9.84
N PHE A 206 1.35 -2.96 10.72
CA PHE A 206 2.76 -3.04 10.35
C PHE A 206 3.10 -4.26 9.47
N ILE A 207 2.36 -5.37 9.59
CA ILE A 207 2.55 -6.54 8.72
C ILE A 207 2.22 -6.17 7.27
N PHE A 208 1.20 -5.35 7.03
CA PHE A 208 0.68 -5.04 5.70
C PHE A 208 1.34 -3.80 5.09
N GLU A 209 1.31 -2.67 5.75
CA GLU A 209 1.75 -1.38 5.20
C GLU A 209 3.18 -1.40 4.62
N ASP A 210 4.14 -1.95 5.37
CA ASP A 210 5.51 -2.10 4.88
C ASP A 210 5.58 -3.00 3.62
N VAL A 211 4.69 -3.98 3.54
CA VAL A 211 4.62 -4.90 2.39
C VAL A 211 3.94 -4.22 1.22
N GLY A 212 2.88 -3.44 1.43
CA GLY A 212 2.23 -2.61 0.42
C GLY A 212 3.22 -1.68 -0.28
N VAL A 213 4.00 -0.91 0.50
CA VAL A 213 5.09 -0.07 -0.04
C VAL A 213 6.03 -0.88 -0.94
N THR A 214 6.53 -2.02 -0.45
CA THR A 214 7.54 -2.81 -1.19
C THR A 214 6.93 -3.56 -2.37
N ALA A 215 5.65 -3.92 -2.32
CA ALA A 215 4.90 -4.54 -3.42
C ALA A 215 4.72 -3.54 -4.58
N TYR A 216 4.21 -2.34 -4.31
CA TYR A 216 4.08 -1.29 -5.34
C TYR A 216 5.44 -0.87 -5.90
N LYS A 217 6.47 -0.74 -5.04
CA LYS A 217 7.84 -0.44 -5.50
C LYS A 217 8.39 -1.52 -6.42
N GLY A 218 8.16 -2.79 -6.11
CA GLY A 218 8.63 -3.92 -6.91
C GLY A 218 7.84 -4.11 -8.20
N ALA A 219 6.54 -3.79 -8.18
CA ALA A 219 5.67 -3.87 -9.37
C ALA A 219 5.91 -2.72 -10.37
N ALA A 220 6.32 -1.54 -9.91
CA ALA A 220 6.46 -0.36 -10.75
C ALA A 220 7.30 -0.58 -12.04
N PRO A 221 8.47 -1.26 -12.02
CA PRO A 221 9.24 -1.52 -13.23
C PRO A 221 8.56 -2.46 -14.23
N LEU A 222 7.54 -3.20 -13.81
CA LEU A 222 6.82 -4.16 -14.64
C LEU A 222 5.64 -3.51 -15.38
N ILE A 223 5.22 -2.31 -14.99
CA ILE A 223 4.09 -1.60 -15.57
C ILE A 223 4.54 -0.90 -16.85
N SER A 224 3.90 -1.24 -17.97
CA SER A 224 4.19 -0.69 -19.29
C SER A 224 3.45 0.63 -19.55
N SER A 225 2.20 0.76 -19.07
CA SER A 225 1.39 1.96 -19.21
C SER A 225 1.85 3.06 -18.27
N LYS A 226 2.24 4.21 -18.82
CA LYS A 226 2.62 5.38 -18.01
C LYS A 226 1.48 5.89 -17.14
N THR A 227 0.23 5.76 -17.61
CA THR A 227 -0.96 6.12 -16.83
C THR A 227 -1.13 5.24 -15.60
N TYR A 228 -0.93 3.92 -15.76
CA TYR A 228 -0.99 3.02 -14.62
C TYR A 228 0.22 3.14 -13.71
N LEU A 229 1.40 3.43 -14.27
CA LEU A 229 2.60 3.70 -13.49
C LEU A 229 2.45 4.95 -12.63
N ASP A 230 1.88 6.05 -13.18
CA ASP A 230 1.60 7.27 -12.44
C ASP A 230 0.63 7.01 -11.28
N ALA A 231 -0.45 6.27 -11.54
CA ALA A 231 -1.40 5.87 -10.52
C ALA A 231 -0.77 4.98 -9.44
N ALA A 232 0.00 3.97 -9.85
CA ALA A 232 0.71 3.08 -8.92
C ALA A 232 1.75 3.83 -8.08
N ALA A 233 2.41 4.84 -8.63
CA ALA A 233 3.31 5.73 -7.89
C ALA A 233 2.56 6.58 -6.86
N GLY A 234 1.33 7.01 -7.19
CA GLY A 234 0.44 7.69 -6.25
C GLY A 234 0.06 6.82 -5.06
N ILE A 235 -0.38 5.58 -5.32
CA ILE A 235 -0.70 4.60 -4.26
C ILE A 235 0.55 4.27 -3.45
N LEU A 236 1.69 3.97 -4.09
CA LEU A 236 2.97 3.75 -3.41
C LEU A 236 3.30 4.88 -2.42
N SER A 237 3.04 6.13 -2.80
CA SER A 237 3.30 7.28 -1.93
C SER A 237 2.36 7.29 -0.73
N THR A 238 1.09 6.95 -0.91
CA THR A 238 0.09 6.83 0.16
C THR A 238 0.48 5.71 1.13
N GLU A 239 0.80 4.53 0.61
CA GLU A 239 1.33 3.40 1.39
C GLU A 239 2.56 3.78 2.22
N ALA A 240 3.50 4.54 1.64
CA ALA A 240 4.69 4.98 2.35
C ALA A 240 4.36 5.93 3.52
N TYR A 241 3.34 6.79 3.36
CA TYR A 241 2.86 7.63 4.46
C TYR A 241 2.15 6.81 5.54
N HIS A 242 1.31 5.84 5.17
CA HIS A 242 0.67 4.91 6.09
C HIS A 242 1.71 4.14 6.90
N ALA A 243 2.63 3.46 6.22
CA ALA A 243 3.71 2.71 6.85
C ALA A 243 4.53 3.57 7.81
N SER A 244 4.91 4.78 7.39
CA SER A 244 5.65 5.73 8.23
C SER A 244 4.86 6.13 9.48
N ALA A 245 3.58 6.44 9.34
CA ALA A 245 2.72 6.80 10.47
C ALA A 245 2.55 5.63 11.45
N VAL A 246 2.32 4.41 10.95
CA VAL A 246 2.22 3.19 11.77
C VAL A 246 3.54 2.92 12.50
N ARG A 247 4.68 2.97 11.80
CA ARG A 247 6.03 2.79 12.39
C ARG A 247 6.31 3.81 13.48
N THR A 248 5.95 5.08 13.27
CA THR A 248 6.10 6.14 14.27
C THR A 248 5.28 5.83 15.53
N ARG A 249 4.01 5.41 15.39
CA ARG A 249 3.19 5.05 16.56
C ARG A 249 3.73 3.84 17.31
N ILE A 250 4.23 2.84 16.60
CA ILE A 250 4.90 1.67 17.19
C ILE A 250 6.13 2.11 18.00
N TYR A 251 6.94 3.01 17.44
CA TYR A 251 8.12 3.54 18.11
C TYR A 251 7.74 4.33 19.38
N ASP A 252 6.82 5.28 19.25
CA ASP A 252 6.33 6.12 20.34
C ASP A 252 5.76 5.31 21.52
N LEU A 253 5.11 4.19 21.24
CA LEU A 253 4.53 3.29 22.24
C LEU A 253 5.54 2.27 22.81
N GLY A 254 6.81 2.30 22.39
CA GLY A 254 7.84 1.36 22.86
C GLY A 254 7.66 -0.07 22.36
N LEU A 255 6.90 -0.28 21.25
CA LEU A 255 6.62 -1.60 20.68
C LEU A 255 7.68 -2.05 19.65
N SER A 256 8.77 -1.30 19.49
CA SER A 256 9.81 -1.54 18.48
C SER A 256 10.38 -2.96 18.55
N SER A 257 10.55 -3.54 19.74
CA SER A 257 11.05 -4.91 19.89
C SER A 257 10.12 -5.95 19.23
N LEU A 258 8.81 -5.78 19.34
CA LEU A 258 7.81 -6.67 18.73
C LEU A 258 7.76 -6.46 17.20
N ALA A 259 7.79 -5.22 16.75
CA ALA A 259 7.84 -4.89 15.33
C ALA A 259 9.12 -5.42 14.66
N ASN A 260 10.28 -5.33 15.32
CA ASN A 260 11.53 -5.88 14.81
C ASN A 260 11.49 -7.41 14.66
N LYS A 261 10.76 -8.12 15.54
CA LYS A 261 10.52 -9.56 15.40
C LYS A 261 9.64 -9.86 14.19
N ILE A 262 8.60 -9.05 13.92
CA ILE A 262 7.76 -9.16 12.73
C ILE A 262 8.60 -8.92 11.48
N SER A 263 9.41 -7.88 11.45
CA SER A 263 10.33 -7.57 10.35
C SER A 263 11.31 -8.72 10.08
N ALA A 264 11.90 -9.30 11.12
CA ALA A 264 12.80 -10.44 10.99
C ALA A 264 12.06 -11.68 10.42
N ALA A 265 10.82 -11.91 10.84
CA ALA A 265 10.01 -13.01 10.32
C ALA A 265 9.64 -12.80 8.84
N ARG A 266 9.28 -11.59 8.43
CA ARG A 266 9.06 -11.26 7.01
C ARG A 266 10.33 -11.47 6.18
N GLY A 267 11.47 -11.00 6.69
CA GLY A 267 12.76 -11.20 6.04
C GLY A 267 13.17 -12.68 5.91
N ALA A 268 12.73 -13.54 6.82
CA ALA A 268 12.96 -14.99 6.73
C ALA A 268 12.08 -15.69 5.68
N LEU A 269 11.01 -15.05 5.23
CA LEU A 269 10.12 -15.56 4.19
C LEU A 269 10.56 -15.19 2.78
N ASP A 270 11.38 -14.15 2.65
CA ASP A 270 11.91 -13.65 1.38
C ASP A 270 13.46 -13.67 1.36
N ASP A 271 14.10 -12.59 1.00
CA ASP A 271 15.55 -12.49 0.83
C ASP A 271 16.29 -11.71 1.94
N GLY A 272 15.61 -11.43 3.06
CA GLY A 272 16.19 -10.79 4.23
C GLY A 272 16.40 -9.27 4.11
N LYS A 273 15.76 -8.60 3.17
CA LYS A 273 15.85 -7.12 3.01
C LYS A 273 15.03 -6.33 4.00
N ASP A 274 14.09 -6.96 4.70
CA ASP A 274 13.18 -6.29 5.63
C ASP A 274 13.94 -5.56 6.74
N GLN A 275 13.40 -4.42 7.17
CA GLN A 275 14.04 -3.57 8.17
C GLN A 275 13.06 -3.25 9.31
N GLY A 276 13.50 -3.47 10.54
CA GLY A 276 12.73 -3.16 11.73
C GLY A 276 12.46 -1.65 11.92
N VAL A 277 11.66 -1.35 12.93
CA VAL A 277 11.36 0.04 13.37
C VAL A 277 12.57 0.68 14.06
N THR A 278 13.49 -0.15 14.56
CA THR A 278 14.80 0.31 15.03
C THR A 278 15.91 -0.53 14.41
N THR A 279 17.06 0.11 14.15
CA THR A 279 18.29 -0.56 13.71
C THR A 279 19.41 -0.18 14.68
N ASN A 280 20.06 -1.16 15.31
CA ASN A 280 21.10 -0.94 16.32
C ASN A 280 20.63 0.01 17.47
N GLY A 281 19.36 -0.07 17.85
CA GLY A 281 18.78 0.76 18.89
C GLY A 281 18.44 2.20 18.46
N VAL A 282 18.69 2.55 17.21
CA VAL A 282 18.33 3.85 16.61
C VAL A 282 17.02 3.72 15.85
N GLU A 283 16.19 4.74 15.94
CA GLU A 283 14.95 4.86 15.18
C GLU A 283 15.16 4.66 13.67
N ASN A 284 14.29 3.87 13.03
CA ASN A 284 14.29 3.58 11.60
C ASN A 284 12.84 3.64 11.06
N ILE A 285 12.30 4.84 10.96
CA ILE A 285 10.92 5.06 10.49
C ILE A 285 10.83 4.91 8.98
N VAL A 286 11.89 5.28 8.25
CA VAL A 286 11.95 5.15 6.79
C VAL A 286 12.95 4.05 6.43
N PRO A 287 12.49 2.82 6.13
CA PRO A 287 13.35 1.69 5.82
C PRO A 287 13.96 1.83 4.41
N ALA A 288 15.04 2.59 4.31
CA ALA A 288 15.71 2.90 3.06
C ALA A 288 17.16 2.35 3.02
N ASN A 289 17.69 2.19 1.82
CA ASN A 289 19.11 1.85 1.59
C ASN A 289 19.99 3.11 1.74
N GLN A 290 21.32 2.95 1.51
CA GLN A 290 22.27 4.05 1.60
C GLN A 290 22.04 5.21 0.62
N PHE A 291 21.15 5.03 -0.36
CA PHE A 291 20.77 6.06 -1.33
C PHE A 291 19.40 6.70 -1.00
N GLY A 292 18.84 6.38 0.15
CA GLY A 292 17.51 6.87 0.55
C GLY A 292 16.35 6.22 -0.23
N GLN A 293 16.55 5.03 -0.79
CA GLN A 293 15.53 4.33 -1.58
C GLN A 293 14.98 3.13 -0.82
N VAL A 294 13.66 3.00 -0.82
CA VAL A 294 12.98 1.81 -0.33
C VAL A 294 13.24 0.63 -1.28
N PHE A 295 13.43 -0.56 -0.75
CA PHE A 295 13.56 -1.77 -1.56
C PHE A 295 12.20 -2.21 -2.14
N GLY A 296 12.22 -3.06 -3.17
CA GLY A 296 11.01 -3.63 -3.77
C GLY A 296 10.97 -5.14 -3.59
N ARG A 297 9.75 -5.70 -3.55
CA ARG A 297 9.46 -7.13 -3.59
C ARG A 297 8.84 -7.52 -4.92
N THR A 298 9.24 -8.66 -5.45
CA THR A 298 8.51 -9.28 -6.56
C THR A 298 7.13 -9.77 -6.09
N PRO A 299 6.16 -9.97 -6.98
CA PRO A 299 4.87 -10.56 -6.60
C PRO A 299 5.01 -11.88 -5.85
N GLY A 300 5.98 -12.72 -6.24
CA GLY A 300 6.23 -13.99 -5.56
C GLY A 300 6.76 -13.83 -4.13
N GLU A 301 7.64 -12.86 -3.88
CA GLU A 301 8.14 -12.54 -2.53
C GLU A 301 7.04 -11.96 -1.64
N VAL A 302 6.15 -11.13 -2.19
CA VAL A 302 4.96 -10.64 -1.47
C VAL A 302 4.07 -11.81 -1.08
N LEU A 303 3.83 -12.75 -2.02
CA LEU A 303 3.02 -13.94 -1.74
C LEU A 303 3.66 -14.85 -0.69
N ASN A 304 4.99 -14.92 -0.59
CA ASN A 304 5.64 -15.64 0.51
C ASN A 304 5.19 -15.10 1.87
N ILE A 305 5.09 -13.77 2.00
CA ILE A 305 4.68 -13.13 3.25
C ILE A 305 3.19 -13.38 3.53
N VAL A 306 2.32 -13.11 2.56
CA VAL A 306 0.87 -13.22 2.79
C VAL A 306 0.37 -14.66 2.83
N TYR A 307 1.12 -15.62 2.26
CA TYR A 307 0.89 -17.07 2.41
C TYR A 307 1.61 -17.67 3.62
N LEU A 308 2.43 -16.89 4.31
CA LEU A 308 3.22 -17.31 5.48
C LEU A 308 4.13 -18.51 5.19
N THR A 309 4.79 -18.54 4.04
CA THR A 309 5.65 -19.65 3.61
C THR A 309 6.86 -19.16 2.80
N PRO A 310 8.08 -19.67 3.07
CA PRO A 310 9.25 -19.41 2.21
C PRO A 310 9.31 -20.35 0.99
N LYS A 311 8.33 -21.25 0.82
CA LYS A 311 8.27 -22.23 -0.25
C LYS A 311 7.31 -21.78 -1.34
N VAL A 312 7.48 -22.31 -2.55
CA VAL A 312 6.50 -22.14 -3.62
C VAL A 312 5.15 -22.69 -3.19
N ALA A 313 4.15 -21.83 -3.22
CA ALA A 313 2.76 -22.14 -2.87
C ALA A 313 1.80 -21.28 -3.69
N THR A 314 0.58 -21.76 -3.86
CA THR A 314 -0.50 -21.03 -4.54
C THR A 314 -1.60 -20.57 -3.56
N SER A 315 -1.44 -20.90 -2.26
CA SER A 315 -2.38 -20.52 -1.20
C SER A 315 -1.72 -20.69 0.16
N GLY A 316 -2.30 -20.09 1.19
CA GLY A 316 -1.85 -20.18 2.58
C GLY A 316 -2.09 -18.88 3.33
N GLY A 317 -1.75 -18.87 4.60
CA GLY A 317 -1.79 -17.69 5.44
C GLY A 317 -3.08 -16.89 5.29
N PHE A 318 -2.94 -15.61 5.00
CA PHE A 318 -4.07 -14.67 4.85
C PHE A 318 -5.01 -15.02 3.68
N TYR A 319 -4.55 -15.83 2.72
CA TYR A 319 -5.35 -16.29 1.58
C TYR A 319 -5.44 -17.82 1.57
N PRO A 320 -6.31 -18.41 2.39
CA PRO A 320 -6.38 -19.87 2.56
C PRO A 320 -6.67 -20.64 1.27
N ASN A 321 -7.30 -19.99 0.30
CA ASN A 321 -7.60 -20.56 -1.03
C ASN A 321 -6.76 -19.92 -2.17
N GLY A 322 -5.75 -19.11 -1.82
CA GLY A 322 -4.95 -18.34 -2.75
C GLY A 322 -5.60 -17.04 -3.21
N VAL A 323 -4.84 -16.22 -3.91
CA VAL A 323 -5.32 -15.00 -4.56
C VAL A 323 -5.90 -15.30 -5.93
N ASN A 324 -6.77 -14.42 -6.44
CA ASN A 324 -7.32 -14.51 -7.80
C ASN A 324 -6.38 -13.89 -8.84
N GLY A 325 -6.42 -14.38 -10.06
CA GLY A 325 -5.60 -13.89 -11.18
C GLY A 325 -4.39 -14.78 -11.46
N VAL A 326 -3.55 -14.36 -12.42
CA VAL A 326 -2.43 -15.18 -12.93
C VAL A 326 -1.18 -15.09 -12.07
N LEU A 327 -1.00 -14.02 -11.28
CA LEU A 327 0.11 -13.84 -10.34
C LEU A 327 -0.31 -14.37 -8.96
N ASN A 328 -0.37 -15.69 -8.82
CA ASN A 328 -0.89 -16.37 -7.63
C ASN A 328 0.10 -17.34 -6.96
N THR A 329 1.30 -17.43 -7.47
CA THR A 329 2.30 -18.40 -6.99
C THR A 329 3.44 -17.67 -6.30
N SER A 330 3.74 -18.05 -5.06
CA SER A 330 4.87 -17.50 -4.30
C SER A 330 6.22 -17.98 -4.86
N ALA A 331 7.28 -17.24 -4.57
CA ALA A 331 8.62 -17.56 -5.04
C ALA A 331 9.34 -18.51 -4.07
N THR A 332 10.29 -19.30 -4.59
CA THR A 332 11.44 -19.70 -3.78
C THR A 332 12.33 -18.47 -3.68
N GLY A 333 12.62 -17.99 -2.48
CA GLY A 333 13.37 -16.74 -2.26
C GLY A 333 14.52 -16.57 -3.23
N GLY A 334 14.30 -15.78 -4.25
CA GLY A 334 15.23 -15.47 -5.31
C GLY A 334 15.53 -13.97 -5.29
N ALA A 335 16.81 -13.63 -5.16
CA ALA A 335 17.27 -12.26 -5.15
C ALA A 335 16.81 -11.50 -6.40
N MET A 336 16.18 -10.34 -6.21
CA MET A 336 16.06 -9.33 -7.26
C MET A 336 17.47 -8.98 -7.76
N PRO A 337 17.67 -8.73 -9.07
CA PRO A 337 18.94 -8.22 -9.54
C PRO A 337 19.31 -6.95 -8.76
N ALA A 338 20.39 -7.02 -7.99
CA ALA A 338 20.93 -5.87 -7.28
C ALA A 338 21.70 -5.01 -8.27
N GLY A 339 20.97 -4.17 -9.02
CA GLY A 339 21.56 -3.15 -9.88
C GLY A 339 20.81 -1.82 -9.71
N PRO A 340 21.48 -0.67 -9.81
CA PRO A 340 20.77 0.58 -9.93
C PRO A 340 19.84 0.49 -11.15
N PRO A 341 18.65 1.12 -11.13
CA PRO A 341 17.80 1.17 -12.31
C PRO A 341 18.64 1.73 -13.45
N GLN A 342 18.76 0.99 -14.53
CA GLN A 342 19.35 1.52 -15.75
C GLN A 342 18.40 2.63 -16.23
N THR A 343 18.73 3.86 -15.89
CA THR A 343 18.10 5.03 -16.51
C THR A 343 18.40 4.89 -17.99
N GLY A 344 17.36 4.61 -18.79
CA GLY A 344 17.48 4.33 -20.20
C GLY A 344 18.30 5.42 -20.90
N GLY A 345 19.51 5.07 -21.29
CA GLY A 345 20.26 5.79 -22.27
C GLY A 345 19.48 5.72 -23.58
N GLY A 346 18.90 6.83 -24.03
CA GLY A 346 18.33 6.95 -25.37
C GLY A 346 19.39 6.54 -26.39
N GLY A 347 19.31 5.31 -26.91
CA GLY A 347 20.17 4.81 -27.94
C GLY A 347 19.84 5.53 -29.25
N THR A 348 20.70 6.47 -29.67
CA THR A 348 20.85 6.79 -31.07
C THR A 348 21.61 5.63 -31.72
N ALA A 349 20.92 4.94 -32.62
CA ALA A 349 21.50 3.87 -33.42
C ALA A 349 22.67 4.40 -34.28
N GLY A 350 23.77 3.67 -34.25
CA GLY A 350 24.74 3.57 -35.34
C GLY A 350 25.98 4.45 -35.20
N VAL A 351 27.07 3.86 -34.73
CA VAL A 351 28.32 3.77 -35.48
C VAL A 351 29.14 2.66 -34.83
N GLN A 352 29.48 1.63 -35.62
CA GLN A 352 30.53 0.67 -35.28
C GLN A 352 31.89 1.41 -35.47
N ASP A 353 32.66 1.47 -34.39
CA ASP A 353 34.13 1.58 -34.54
C ASP A 353 34.83 0.74 -33.49
N LYS A 354 35.67 -0.12 -34.01
CA LYS A 354 36.57 -1.00 -33.26
C LYS A 354 37.78 -0.21 -32.80
N GLY A 355 38.10 -0.32 -31.52
CA GLY A 355 39.48 -0.17 -31.02
C GLY A 355 39.77 1.14 -30.32
N LEU A 356 39.91 1.08 -28.99
CA LEU A 356 41.13 1.41 -28.27
C LEU A 356 40.93 1.21 -26.77
N LEU A 357 41.64 0.21 -26.24
CA LEU A 357 41.90 0.09 -24.81
C LEU A 357 42.93 1.16 -24.42
N ILE A 358 42.52 2.18 -23.65
CA ILE A 358 43.44 2.95 -22.81
C ILE A 358 42.78 3.21 -21.48
N GLY A 359 43.41 2.76 -20.42
CA GLY A 359 43.01 3.04 -19.05
C GLY A 359 43.14 4.53 -18.71
N GLY A 360 42.15 5.03 -17.97
CA GLY A 360 42.14 6.37 -17.45
C GLY A 360 41.37 6.43 -16.16
N ALA A 361 42.07 6.36 -15.04
CA ALA A 361 41.54 6.75 -13.76
C ALA A 361 41.23 8.26 -13.81
N GLY A 362 39.94 8.61 -13.95
CA GLY A 362 39.48 9.99 -13.93
C GLY A 362 38.86 10.34 -12.58
N ALA A 363 39.56 11.13 -11.80
CA ALA A 363 39.14 11.70 -10.54
C ALA A 363 37.86 12.55 -10.73
N LEU A 364 36.80 12.23 -10.01
CA LEU A 364 35.65 13.11 -9.82
C LEU A 364 36.05 14.22 -8.85
N ALA A 365 36.27 15.42 -9.39
CA ALA A 365 36.45 16.64 -8.61
C ALA A 365 35.09 17.02 -7.99
N ALA A 366 34.98 16.85 -6.68
CA ALA A 366 33.88 17.39 -5.90
C ALA A 366 34.04 18.92 -5.82
N ALA A 367 33.12 19.67 -6.44
CA ALA A 367 33.00 21.09 -6.21
C ALA A 367 32.37 21.31 -4.82
N ALA A 368 33.22 21.56 -3.83
CA ALA A 368 32.79 22.03 -2.52
C ALA A 368 32.41 23.51 -2.62
N VAL A 369 31.12 23.81 -2.53
CA VAL A 369 30.63 25.17 -2.28
C VAL A 369 30.80 25.41 -0.78
N ALA A 370 31.87 26.14 -0.42
CA ALA A 370 32.09 26.63 0.93
C ALA A 370 31.15 27.80 1.22
N GLY A 371 29.98 27.52 1.81
CA GLY A 371 29.14 28.52 2.46
C GLY A 371 29.57 28.69 3.91
N GLY A 372 30.38 29.75 4.18
CA GLY A 372 30.80 30.07 5.53
C GLY A 372 29.66 30.53 6.41
N ILE A 373 29.28 29.75 7.39
CA ILE A 373 28.45 30.15 8.51
C ILE A 373 29.38 30.55 9.64
N ALA A 374 29.51 31.88 9.83
CA ALA A 374 30.24 32.47 10.97
C ALA A 374 29.51 32.10 12.28
N ALA A 375 30.10 31.20 13.05
CA ALA A 375 29.66 30.92 14.40
C ALA A 375 30.03 32.13 15.32
N ARG A 376 29.06 32.95 15.67
CA ARG A 376 29.18 33.91 16.75
C ARG A 376 29.30 33.16 18.06
N ARG A 377 30.52 33.09 18.61
CA ARG A 377 30.78 32.72 20.01
C ARG A 377 30.14 33.78 20.89
N ARG A 378 29.15 33.43 21.68
CA ARG A 378 28.69 34.23 22.82
C ARG A 378 29.73 34.10 23.91
N GLN A 379 30.32 35.25 24.32
CA GLN A 379 31.12 35.37 25.53
C GLN A 379 30.20 35.28 26.76
N PRO A 380 30.64 34.65 27.85
CA PRO A 380 29.89 34.69 29.12
C PRO A 380 29.98 36.07 29.75
N ALA A 381 28.85 36.53 30.32
CA ALA A 381 28.76 37.77 31.06
C ALA A 381 29.56 37.71 32.39
N PRO A 382 30.13 38.84 32.87
CA PRO A 382 30.84 38.90 34.16
C PRO A 382 29.85 38.80 35.33
N PRO A 383 30.29 38.37 36.51
CA PRO A 383 29.44 38.25 37.69
C PRO A 383 29.05 39.64 38.24
N GLY A 384 27.74 39.85 38.35
CA GLY A 384 27.19 41.07 38.93
C GLY A 384 27.44 41.16 40.45
N GLY A 385 27.84 42.31 40.88
CA GLY A 385 28.09 42.63 42.27
C GLY A 385 26.82 42.67 43.13
N GLN A 386 26.98 42.29 44.34
CA GLN A 386 26.03 42.49 45.46
C GLN A 386 25.80 43.98 45.70
N ASP A 387 24.54 44.41 45.67
CA ASP A 387 24.18 45.71 46.29
C ASP A 387 23.26 45.44 47.46
N GLU A 388 23.73 45.97 48.55
CA GLU A 388 23.13 45.98 49.87
C GLU A 388 21.78 46.72 49.86
N MET A 389 20.85 46.25 50.70
CA MET A 389 19.68 47.03 51.12
C MET A 389 20.05 48.03 52.26
N PRO A 390 19.48 49.21 52.28
CA PRO A 390 19.29 49.95 53.51
C PRO A 390 17.83 50.01 53.97
N ALA A 391 17.67 49.84 55.30
CA ALA A 391 16.63 50.17 56.23
C ALA A 391 15.16 50.31 55.76
#